data_fe26044ae0f962392d75ee94798fa74b
#
_entry.id   fe26044ae0f962392d75ee94798fa74b
#
_cell.length_a   1.000
_cell.length_b   1.000
_cell.length_c   1.000
_cell.angle_alpha   90.00
_cell.angle_beta   90.00
_cell.angle_gamma   90.00
#
_symmetry.space_group_name_H-M   'P 1'
#
loop_
_entity.id
_entity.type
_entity.pdbx_description
1 polymer ?
#
loop_
_entity_poly.entity_id
_entity_poly.type
_entity_poly.pdbx_seq_one_letter_code
_entity_poly.pdbx_strand_id
1 'polypeptide(L)'
;MELYGILIMVKYNIKTFTAIITVLAVGFFILYVTLFNLPIIESVSYSITTISVFVFLFVSFAWKWKVFRGWLVPFPNINGKWKGYLESSYEGASKRIPIELSIKQTFLHIQITLSTKESKSNSIAAAFNIDDDRNIKQICYTYQNEPKAKFQERSPIHYGSVILDIDANNKMSGKYWTGRKTIGDILVSKCGK
;
A
#
# COMPACT_ATOMS: atom_id res chain seq x y z
N MET A 1 -17.94 9.78 9.21
CA MET A 1 -17.28 8.46 8.98
C MET A 1 -15.84 8.77 8.63
N GLU A 2 -15.00 8.85 9.67
CA GLU A 2 -13.61 9.28 9.55
C GLU A 2 -12.81 8.23 8.78
N LEU A 3 -12.12 8.68 7.74
CA LEU A 3 -11.11 7.90 7.04
C LEU A 3 -9.92 7.69 7.98
N TYR A 4 -9.89 6.61 8.71
CA TYR A 4 -8.64 6.12 9.28
C TYR A 4 -7.77 5.63 8.12
N GLY A 5 -7.00 6.56 7.56
CA GLY A 5 -5.96 6.24 6.58
C GLY A 5 -4.82 5.54 7.29
N ILE A 6 -4.65 4.27 6.96
CA ILE A 6 -3.56 3.47 7.50
C ILE A 6 -2.27 3.92 6.86
N LEU A 7 -1.38 4.46 7.66
CA LEU A 7 -0.04 4.86 7.24
C LEU A 7 0.74 3.61 6.79
N ILE A 8 1.29 3.65 5.59
CA ILE A 8 2.21 2.60 5.13
C ILE A 8 3.47 2.69 5.99
N MET A 9 3.67 1.77 6.92
CA MET A 9 4.94 1.61 7.61
C MET A 9 5.93 0.94 6.64
N VAL A 10 6.49 1.72 5.76
CA VAL A 10 7.62 1.31 4.94
C VAL A 10 8.87 1.91 5.57
N LYS A 11 9.97 1.17 5.56
CA LYS A 11 11.29 1.69 5.88
C LYS A 11 11.70 2.66 4.76
N TYR A 12 11.07 3.86 4.75
CA TYR A 12 11.47 4.92 3.82
C TYR A 12 12.95 5.20 4.03
N ASN A 13 13.67 5.43 2.98
CA ASN A 13 14.96 6.08 3.07
C ASN A 13 14.72 7.58 3.39
N ILE A 14 14.26 7.83 4.62
CA ILE A 14 13.94 9.17 5.12
C ILE A 14 15.13 10.11 4.92
N LYS A 15 16.35 9.59 5.12
CA LYS A 15 17.59 10.37 4.92
C LYS A 15 17.72 10.86 3.48
N THR A 16 17.51 9.99 2.50
CA THR A 16 17.55 10.36 1.07
C THR A 16 16.43 11.34 0.72
N PHE A 17 15.23 11.10 1.21
CA PHE A 17 14.09 11.97 0.93
C PHE A 17 14.28 13.38 1.51
N THR A 18 14.70 13.48 2.78
CA THR A 18 15.00 14.77 3.41
C THR A 18 16.19 15.48 2.75
N ALA A 19 17.24 14.75 2.38
CA ALA A 19 18.37 15.33 1.67
C ALA A 19 17.97 15.95 0.33
N ILE A 20 17.13 15.26 -0.46
CA ILE A 20 16.63 15.77 -1.73
C ILE A 20 15.78 17.04 -1.51
N ILE A 21 14.86 17.02 -0.54
CA ILE A 21 14.02 18.18 -0.22
C ILE A 21 14.91 19.38 0.19
N THR A 22 15.92 19.14 1.03
CA THR A 22 16.83 20.20 1.48
C THR A 22 17.64 20.79 0.31
N VAL A 23 18.20 19.94 -0.56
CA VAL A 23 18.94 20.40 -1.74
C VAL A 23 18.03 21.22 -2.67
N LEU A 24 16.81 20.77 -2.91
CA LEU A 24 15.83 21.51 -3.71
C LEU A 24 15.47 22.84 -3.05
N ALA A 25 15.30 22.86 -1.72
CA ALA A 25 14.99 24.09 -0.96
C ALA A 25 16.06 25.15 -1.13
N VAL A 26 17.30 24.74 -0.90
CA VAL A 26 18.46 25.64 -1.07
C VAL A 26 18.60 26.08 -2.52
N GLY A 27 18.44 25.15 -3.48
CA GLY A 27 18.53 25.46 -4.90
C GLY A 27 17.49 26.48 -5.37
N PHE A 28 16.23 26.31 -4.98
CA PHE A 28 15.16 27.28 -5.30
C PHE A 28 15.39 28.60 -4.60
N PHE A 29 15.83 28.61 -3.34
CA PHE A 29 16.14 29.85 -2.63
C PHE A 29 17.25 30.63 -3.36
N ILE A 30 18.36 30.00 -3.72
CA ILE A 30 19.43 30.64 -4.49
C ILE A 30 18.89 31.17 -5.83
N LEU A 31 18.09 30.35 -6.54
CA LEU A 31 17.49 30.73 -7.82
C LEU A 31 16.66 32.03 -7.69
N TYR A 32 15.79 32.11 -6.67
CA TYR A 32 14.92 33.28 -6.47
C TYR A 32 15.72 34.52 -6.10
N VAL A 33 16.73 34.38 -5.25
CA VAL A 33 17.58 35.52 -4.87
C VAL A 33 18.43 36.01 -6.03
N THR A 34 19.06 35.07 -6.78
CA THR A 34 20.07 35.47 -7.78
C THR A 34 19.49 35.75 -9.16
N LEU A 35 18.54 34.91 -9.63
CA LEU A 35 18.03 35.02 -10.99
C LEU A 35 16.82 35.97 -11.06
N PHE A 36 15.98 35.96 -10.03
CA PHE A 36 14.79 36.81 -9.98
C PHE A 36 14.98 38.09 -9.14
N ASN A 37 16.15 38.26 -8.49
CA ASN A 37 16.49 39.41 -7.64
C ASN A 37 15.42 39.71 -6.56
N LEU A 38 14.80 38.66 -6.02
CA LEU A 38 13.75 38.81 -5.00
C LEU A 38 14.36 39.09 -3.61
N PRO A 39 13.68 39.85 -2.76
CA PRO A 39 14.03 40.01 -1.36
C PRO A 39 14.12 38.64 -0.64
N ILE A 40 14.97 38.54 0.38
CA ILE A 40 15.23 37.28 1.11
C ILE A 40 13.92 36.66 1.63
N ILE A 41 13.05 37.47 2.25
CA ILE A 41 11.79 36.97 2.84
C ILE A 41 10.87 36.40 1.77
N GLU A 42 10.76 37.09 0.64
CA GLU A 42 9.94 36.60 -0.50
C GLU A 42 10.54 35.35 -1.11
N SER A 43 11.86 35.28 -1.28
CA SER A 43 12.58 34.11 -1.79
C SER A 43 12.34 32.87 -0.92
N VAL A 44 12.34 33.00 0.40
CA VAL A 44 11.98 31.93 1.33
C VAL A 44 10.54 31.46 1.10
N SER A 45 9.59 32.40 1.02
CA SER A 45 8.17 32.08 0.83
C SER A 45 7.90 31.36 -0.49
N TYR A 46 8.49 31.83 -1.58
CA TYR A 46 8.40 31.19 -2.90
C TYR A 46 9.05 29.82 -2.92
N SER A 47 10.20 29.64 -2.25
CA SER A 47 10.87 28.35 -2.16
C SER A 47 10.03 27.31 -1.43
N ILE A 48 9.44 27.68 -0.29
CA ILE A 48 8.54 26.78 0.46
C ILE A 48 7.34 26.39 -0.39
N THR A 49 6.70 27.36 -1.05
CA THR A 49 5.54 27.11 -1.90
C THR A 49 5.89 26.16 -3.06
N THR A 50 7.00 26.43 -3.75
CA THR A 50 7.45 25.62 -4.88
C THR A 50 7.71 24.17 -4.45
N ILE A 51 8.43 23.97 -3.34
CA ILE A 51 8.70 22.63 -2.81
C ILE A 51 7.42 21.93 -2.40
N SER A 52 6.51 22.63 -1.75
CA SER A 52 5.21 22.04 -1.37
C SER A 52 4.44 21.52 -2.58
N VAL A 53 4.45 22.26 -3.69
CA VAL A 53 3.84 21.83 -4.96
C VAL A 53 4.59 20.60 -5.52
N PHE A 54 5.93 20.61 -5.53
CA PHE A 54 6.69 19.44 -6.00
C PHE A 54 6.43 18.19 -5.17
N VAL A 55 6.42 18.31 -3.84
CA VAL A 55 6.10 17.18 -2.94
C VAL A 55 4.68 16.68 -3.18
N PHE A 56 3.71 17.59 -3.31
CA PHE A 56 2.33 17.23 -3.63
C PHE A 56 2.21 16.46 -4.95
N LEU A 57 2.85 16.94 -6.02
CA LEU A 57 2.85 16.27 -7.32
C LEU A 57 3.56 14.91 -7.26
N PHE A 58 4.66 14.83 -6.53
CA PHE A 58 5.37 13.57 -6.33
C PHE A 58 4.49 12.53 -5.62
N VAL A 59 3.92 12.88 -4.46
CA VAL A 59 3.07 12.00 -3.65
C VAL A 59 1.79 11.59 -4.39
N SER A 60 1.25 12.47 -5.22
CA SER A 60 0.01 12.20 -5.98
C SER A 60 0.25 11.32 -7.21
N PHE A 61 1.31 11.57 -7.97
CA PHE A 61 1.48 11.02 -9.31
C PHE A 61 2.85 10.38 -9.56
N ALA A 62 3.95 11.14 -9.32
CA ALA A 62 5.27 10.80 -9.81
C ALA A 62 5.89 9.55 -9.16
N TRP A 63 5.50 9.22 -7.93
CA TRP A 63 6.00 8.04 -7.22
C TRP A 63 5.77 6.72 -7.98
N LYS A 64 4.82 6.68 -8.93
CA LYS A 64 4.53 5.51 -9.76
C LYS A 64 5.53 5.31 -10.89
N TRP A 65 6.33 6.32 -11.20
CA TRP A 65 7.28 6.29 -12.31
C TRP A 65 8.44 5.35 -12.03
N LYS A 66 8.84 4.62 -13.06
CA LYS A 66 9.93 3.62 -12.94
C LYS A 66 11.25 4.22 -12.45
N VAL A 67 11.52 5.48 -12.79
CA VAL A 67 12.76 6.18 -12.42
C VAL A 67 12.97 6.31 -10.91
N PHE A 68 11.89 6.32 -10.11
CA PHE A 68 11.98 6.46 -8.65
C PHE A 68 11.97 5.12 -7.90
N ARG A 69 11.76 4.00 -8.61
CA ARG A 69 11.66 2.68 -7.99
C ARG A 69 13.01 2.20 -7.47
N GLY A 70 12.99 1.63 -6.27
CA GLY A 70 14.14 1.02 -5.62
C GLY A 70 14.94 2.02 -4.76
N TRP A 71 15.30 3.19 -5.27
CA TRP A 71 16.13 4.14 -4.52
C TRP A 71 15.35 5.18 -3.72
N LEU A 72 14.23 5.66 -4.23
CA LEU A 72 13.35 6.64 -3.55
C LEU A 72 12.01 6.03 -3.13
N VAL A 73 11.45 5.12 -3.93
CA VAL A 73 10.21 4.40 -3.67
C VAL A 73 10.53 2.91 -3.51
N PRO A 74 10.76 2.43 -2.29
CA PRO A 74 11.22 1.06 -2.04
C PRO A 74 10.14 0.00 -2.22
N PHE A 75 8.87 0.37 -2.33
CA PHE A 75 7.76 -0.57 -2.41
C PHE A 75 7.17 -0.68 -3.83
N PRO A 76 6.63 -1.85 -4.19
CA PRO A 76 6.02 -2.06 -5.49
C PRO A 76 4.64 -1.38 -5.60
N ASN A 77 4.24 -1.06 -6.82
CA ASN A 77 2.89 -0.61 -7.11
C ASN A 77 1.99 -1.83 -7.35
N ILE A 78 1.23 -2.21 -6.33
CA ILE A 78 0.27 -3.32 -6.37
C ILE A 78 -1.18 -2.87 -6.59
N ASN A 79 -1.40 -1.58 -6.88
CA ASN A 79 -2.73 -1.03 -7.10
C ASN A 79 -3.49 -1.77 -8.20
N GLY A 80 -4.78 -1.97 -8.00
CA GLY A 80 -5.67 -2.59 -8.99
C GLY A 80 -6.42 -3.82 -8.48
N LYS A 81 -6.98 -4.58 -9.44
CA LYS A 81 -7.75 -5.80 -9.16
C LYS A 81 -6.90 -7.03 -9.34
N TRP A 82 -7.08 -7.98 -8.45
CA TRP A 82 -6.41 -9.27 -8.42
C TRP A 82 -7.44 -10.36 -8.25
N LYS A 83 -7.29 -11.46 -8.96
CA LYS A 83 -8.19 -12.62 -8.87
C LYS A 83 -7.42 -13.88 -8.58
N GLY A 84 -8.05 -14.78 -7.86
CA GLY A 84 -7.45 -16.06 -7.53
C GLY A 84 -8.34 -16.86 -6.59
N TYR A 85 -7.72 -17.59 -5.70
CA TYR A 85 -8.43 -18.43 -4.74
C TYR A 85 -7.73 -18.43 -3.38
N LEU A 86 -8.50 -18.78 -2.37
CA LEU A 86 -7.99 -19.16 -1.06
C LEU A 86 -8.33 -20.61 -0.77
N GLU A 87 -7.43 -21.29 -0.10
CA GLU A 87 -7.64 -22.62 0.49
C GLU A 87 -7.77 -22.45 2.00
N SER A 88 -8.81 -23.01 2.60
CA SER A 88 -9.13 -22.77 4.01
C SER A 88 -9.13 -24.09 4.77
N SER A 89 -8.66 -24.05 6.02
CA SER A 89 -8.79 -25.15 6.98
C SER A 89 -10.19 -25.26 7.61
N TYR A 90 -11.12 -24.39 7.25
CA TYR A 90 -12.48 -24.42 7.77
C TYR A 90 -13.21 -25.67 7.29
N GLU A 91 -13.76 -26.43 8.24
CA GLU A 91 -14.54 -27.65 7.95
C GLU A 91 -15.76 -27.31 7.09
N GLY A 92 -15.96 -28.03 6.00
CA GLY A 92 -17.03 -27.79 5.00
C GLY A 92 -16.70 -26.71 3.97
N ALA A 93 -15.53 -26.08 4.02
CA ALA A 93 -15.07 -25.22 2.94
C ALA A 93 -14.70 -26.04 1.69
N SER A 94 -15.08 -25.55 0.52
CA SER A 94 -14.52 -26.07 -0.75
C SER A 94 -13.00 -25.93 -0.68
N LYS A 95 -12.27 -26.91 -1.21
CA LYS A 95 -10.80 -26.88 -1.24
C LYS A 95 -10.25 -25.56 -1.80
N ARG A 96 -11.01 -24.90 -2.70
CA ARG A 96 -10.63 -23.62 -3.32
C ARG A 96 -11.82 -22.68 -3.38
N ILE A 97 -11.73 -21.56 -2.68
CA ILE A 97 -12.74 -20.51 -2.66
C ILE A 97 -12.28 -19.39 -3.60
N PRO A 98 -13.00 -19.09 -4.69
CA PRO A 98 -12.66 -17.98 -5.58
C PRO A 98 -12.72 -16.64 -4.83
N ILE A 99 -11.70 -15.80 -5.03
CA ILE A 99 -11.60 -14.49 -4.41
C ILE A 99 -11.24 -13.41 -5.43
N GLU A 100 -11.69 -12.19 -5.12
CA GLU A 100 -11.24 -10.98 -5.78
C GLU A 100 -10.65 -10.03 -4.73
N LEU A 101 -9.37 -9.62 -4.93
CA LEU A 101 -8.73 -8.55 -4.17
C LEU A 101 -8.83 -7.24 -4.96
N SER A 102 -9.29 -6.19 -4.31
CA SER A 102 -9.22 -4.82 -4.82
C SER A 102 -8.26 -4.03 -3.93
N ILE A 103 -7.17 -3.56 -4.51
CA ILE A 103 -6.14 -2.80 -3.80
C ILE A 103 -6.17 -1.36 -4.31
N LYS A 104 -6.38 -0.40 -3.39
CA LYS A 104 -6.23 1.02 -3.62
C LYS A 104 -4.96 1.49 -2.93
N GLN A 105 -3.96 1.88 -3.72
CA GLN A 105 -2.67 2.30 -3.22
C GLN A 105 -2.34 3.72 -3.68
N THR A 106 -1.95 4.55 -2.72
CA THR A 106 -1.28 5.83 -2.92
C THR A 106 0.16 5.72 -2.42
N PHE A 107 0.91 6.82 -2.46
CA PHE A 107 2.24 6.85 -1.87
C PHE A 107 2.22 6.62 -0.35
N LEU A 108 1.21 7.16 0.35
CA LEU A 108 1.12 7.15 1.81
C LEU A 108 0.15 6.10 2.37
N HIS A 109 -0.79 5.60 1.55
CA HIS A 109 -1.87 4.76 2.04
C HIS A 109 -2.08 3.54 1.15
N ILE A 110 -2.47 2.44 1.79
CA ILE A 110 -2.90 1.23 1.10
C ILE A 110 -4.17 0.71 1.76
N GLN A 111 -5.16 0.39 0.95
CA GLN A 111 -6.41 -0.21 1.37
C GLN A 111 -6.65 -1.47 0.55
N ILE A 112 -6.96 -2.56 1.22
CA ILE A 112 -7.18 -3.87 0.61
C ILE A 112 -8.58 -4.33 0.95
N THR A 113 -9.33 -4.70 -0.07
CA THR A 113 -10.64 -5.31 0.06
C THR A 113 -10.61 -6.67 -0.61
N LEU A 114 -10.88 -7.74 0.15
CA LEU A 114 -11.05 -9.09 -0.36
C LEU A 114 -12.52 -9.43 -0.39
N SER A 115 -13.00 -9.91 -1.52
CA SER A 115 -14.41 -10.30 -1.71
C SER A 115 -14.50 -11.77 -2.10
N THR A 116 -15.45 -12.46 -1.49
CA THR A 116 -15.90 -13.81 -1.84
C THR A 116 -17.37 -13.78 -2.24
N LYS A 117 -17.92 -14.93 -2.59
CA LYS A 117 -19.40 -15.04 -2.80
C LYS A 117 -20.19 -14.74 -1.52
N GLU A 118 -19.61 -14.99 -0.34
CA GLU A 118 -20.31 -14.99 0.95
C GLU A 118 -19.97 -13.82 1.85
N SER A 119 -18.79 -13.23 1.69
CA SER A 119 -18.30 -12.19 2.59
C SER A 119 -17.44 -11.16 1.89
N LYS A 120 -17.20 -10.05 2.59
CA LYS A 120 -16.28 -9.00 2.22
C LYS A 120 -15.38 -8.71 3.41
N SER A 121 -14.08 -8.66 3.17
CA SER A 121 -13.07 -8.29 4.17
C SER A 121 -12.43 -6.97 3.79
N ASN A 122 -12.35 -6.03 4.72
CA ASN A 122 -11.69 -4.74 4.53
C ASN A 122 -10.49 -4.65 5.45
N SER A 123 -9.36 -4.22 4.93
CA SER A 123 -8.17 -4.01 5.74
C SER A 123 -8.39 -2.91 6.78
N ILE A 124 -7.91 -3.16 8.01
CA ILE A 124 -7.85 -2.20 9.11
C ILE A 124 -6.47 -1.57 9.14
N ALA A 125 -5.42 -2.40 8.96
CA ALA A 125 -4.04 -1.99 8.87
C ALA A 125 -3.33 -2.74 7.75
N ALA A 126 -2.46 -2.06 7.02
CA ALA A 126 -1.65 -2.69 5.99
C ALA A 126 -0.26 -2.04 5.93
N ALA A 127 0.77 -2.86 5.72
CA ALA A 127 2.14 -2.41 5.61
C ALA A 127 2.93 -3.30 4.64
N PHE A 128 3.90 -2.71 3.95
CA PHE A 128 4.89 -3.49 3.22
C PHE A 128 6.00 -3.94 4.17
N ASN A 129 6.41 -5.17 4.05
CA ASN A 129 7.63 -5.71 4.63
C ASN A 129 8.63 -5.91 3.49
N ILE A 130 9.57 -4.99 3.36
CA ILE A 130 10.59 -5.00 2.30
C ILE A 130 11.96 -5.11 2.96
N ASP A 131 12.68 -6.14 2.60
CA ASP A 131 14.06 -6.39 3.02
C ASP A 131 14.84 -6.89 1.79
N ASP A 132 15.60 -5.99 1.19
CA ASP A 132 16.35 -6.29 -0.02
C ASP A 132 17.52 -7.25 0.27
N ASP A 133 18.11 -7.22 1.47
CA ASP A 133 19.21 -8.12 1.87
C ASP A 133 18.74 -9.57 1.95
N ARG A 134 17.50 -9.78 2.36
CA ARG A 134 16.85 -11.11 2.45
C ARG A 134 15.96 -11.43 1.25
N ASN A 135 15.89 -10.55 0.26
CA ASN A 135 14.98 -10.66 -0.88
C ASN A 135 13.50 -10.83 -0.48
N ILE A 136 13.08 -10.15 0.61
CA ILE A 136 11.71 -10.18 1.10
C ILE A 136 10.95 -9.01 0.49
N LYS A 137 9.82 -9.32 -0.15
CA LYS A 137 8.86 -8.33 -0.69
C LYS A 137 7.45 -8.80 -0.38
N GLN A 138 6.93 -8.33 0.75
CA GLN A 138 5.64 -8.79 1.27
C GLN A 138 4.69 -7.62 1.50
N ILE A 139 3.40 -7.91 1.43
CA ILE A 139 2.33 -7.08 1.98
C ILE A 139 1.70 -7.82 3.17
N CYS A 140 1.70 -7.16 4.32
CA CYS A 140 1.08 -7.65 5.54
C CYS A 140 -0.12 -6.79 5.86
N TYR A 141 -1.28 -7.39 6.18
CA TYR A 141 -2.44 -6.61 6.60
C TYR A 141 -3.33 -7.36 7.57
N THR A 142 -3.98 -6.62 8.45
CA THR A 142 -5.08 -7.10 9.28
C THR A 142 -6.39 -6.64 8.68
N TYR A 143 -7.45 -7.42 8.87
CA TYR A 143 -8.75 -7.15 8.28
C TYR A 143 -9.89 -7.50 9.22
N GLN A 144 -11.04 -6.88 8.97
CA GLN A 144 -12.33 -7.30 9.47
C GLN A 144 -13.09 -7.95 8.34
N ASN A 145 -13.59 -9.17 8.58
CA ASN A 145 -14.46 -9.87 7.64
C ASN A 145 -15.92 -9.68 8.02
N GLU A 146 -16.72 -9.28 7.04
CA GLU A 146 -18.15 -9.06 7.16
C GLU A 146 -18.90 -10.01 6.22
N PRO A 147 -19.51 -11.06 6.74
CA PRO A 147 -20.34 -11.97 5.95
C PRO A 147 -21.65 -11.32 5.55
N LYS A 148 -22.20 -11.72 4.40
CA LYS A 148 -23.58 -11.36 4.03
C LYS A 148 -24.56 -11.90 5.07
N ALA A 149 -25.67 -11.20 5.32
CA ALA A 149 -26.63 -11.50 6.38
C ALA A 149 -27.01 -12.98 6.47
N LYS A 150 -27.29 -13.62 5.33
CA LYS A 150 -27.69 -15.04 5.28
C LYS A 150 -26.60 -16.03 5.73
N PHE A 151 -25.38 -15.59 5.91
CA PHE A 151 -24.25 -16.44 6.34
C PHE A 151 -23.74 -16.10 7.73
N GLN A 152 -24.30 -15.07 8.40
CA GLN A 152 -23.79 -14.58 9.67
C GLN A 152 -23.90 -15.61 10.81
N GLU A 153 -24.95 -16.44 10.81
CA GLU A 153 -25.10 -17.48 11.85
C GLU A 153 -23.93 -18.46 11.85
N ARG A 154 -23.53 -18.97 10.67
CA ARG A 154 -22.41 -19.92 10.57
C ARG A 154 -21.04 -19.25 10.51
N SER A 155 -21.00 -17.99 10.16
CA SER A 155 -19.76 -17.22 10.01
C SER A 155 -19.98 -15.79 10.53
N PRO A 156 -19.87 -15.55 11.84
CA PRO A 156 -20.00 -14.23 12.41
C PRO A 156 -18.85 -13.32 11.97
N ILE A 157 -19.03 -12.01 12.15
CA ILE A 157 -17.97 -11.01 11.93
C ILE A 157 -16.74 -11.42 12.73
N HIS A 158 -15.59 -11.38 12.08
CA HIS A 158 -14.32 -11.74 12.72
C HIS A 158 -13.14 -10.99 12.10
N TYR A 159 -12.04 -11.01 12.84
CA TYR A 159 -10.78 -10.40 12.42
C TYR A 159 -9.80 -11.47 11.97
N GLY A 160 -8.87 -11.08 11.13
CA GLY A 160 -7.77 -11.93 10.70
C GLY A 160 -6.59 -11.12 10.19
N SER A 161 -5.53 -11.82 9.85
CA SER A 161 -4.31 -11.26 9.30
C SER A 161 -3.85 -12.05 8.09
N VAL A 162 -3.15 -11.38 7.19
CA VAL A 162 -2.62 -11.94 5.95
C VAL A 162 -1.19 -11.46 5.76
N ILE A 163 -0.35 -12.36 5.27
CA ILE A 163 0.98 -12.05 4.73
C ILE A 163 1.04 -12.63 3.33
N LEU A 164 1.29 -11.78 2.33
CA LEU A 164 1.46 -12.20 0.93
C LEU A 164 2.83 -11.77 0.42
N ASP A 165 3.57 -12.72 -0.13
CA ASP A 165 4.75 -12.49 -0.93
C ASP A 165 4.34 -11.90 -2.27
N ILE A 166 5.09 -10.91 -2.75
CA ILE A 166 4.84 -10.22 -4.01
C ILE A 166 5.88 -10.68 -5.02
N ASP A 167 5.44 -11.42 -6.03
CA ASP A 167 6.31 -11.90 -7.11
C ASP A 167 6.41 -10.86 -8.25
N ALA A 168 7.54 -10.88 -8.95
CA ALA A 168 7.80 -10.07 -10.15
C ALA A 168 6.79 -10.31 -11.29
N ASN A 169 6.16 -11.50 -11.33
CA ASN A 169 5.21 -11.93 -12.36
C ASN A 169 3.77 -11.46 -12.11
N ASN A 170 3.55 -10.40 -11.33
CA ASN A 170 2.22 -9.94 -10.95
C ASN A 170 1.37 -11.03 -10.27
N LYS A 171 2.01 -11.83 -9.44
CA LYS A 171 1.36 -12.80 -8.57
C LYS A 171 1.63 -12.45 -7.12
N MET A 172 0.69 -12.77 -6.25
CA MET A 172 0.88 -12.73 -4.81
C MET A 172 0.40 -14.04 -4.22
N SER A 173 1.19 -14.59 -3.31
CA SER A 173 0.87 -15.83 -2.60
C SER A 173 1.29 -15.75 -1.15
N GLY A 174 0.59 -16.43 -0.28
CA GLY A 174 0.94 -16.45 1.14
C GLY A 174 -0.16 -17.00 2.01
N LYS A 175 -0.15 -16.62 3.28
CA LYS A 175 -1.01 -17.23 4.30
C LYS A 175 -1.92 -16.21 4.96
N TYR A 176 -3.08 -16.71 5.42
CA TYR A 176 -3.95 -15.97 6.31
C TYR A 176 -4.28 -16.79 7.55
N TRP A 177 -4.65 -16.10 8.62
CA TRP A 177 -5.20 -16.68 9.83
C TRP A 177 -6.27 -15.76 10.41
N THR A 178 -7.18 -16.35 11.17
CA THR A 178 -8.32 -15.63 11.75
C THR A 178 -8.41 -15.86 13.25
N GLY A 179 -9.07 -14.96 13.95
CA GLY A 179 -9.41 -15.12 15.37
C GLY A 179 -10.29 -16.35 15.64
N ARG A 180 -10.88 -16.96 14.60
CA ARG A 180 -11.67 -18.20 14.67
C ARG A 180 -10.81 -19.46 14.53
N LYS A 181 -9.50 -19.34 14.65
CA LYS A 181 -8.54 -20.46 14.52
C LYS A 181 -8.55 -21.12 13.13
N THR A 182 -9.07 -20.46 12.09
CA THR A 182 -8.92 -20.92 10.71
C THR A 182 -7.65 -20.36 10.10
N ILE A 183 -6.98 -21.15 9.33
CA ILE A 183 -5.75 -20.82 8.59
C ILE A 183 -5.92 -21.25 7.13
N GLY A 184 -5.12 -20.69 6.25
CA GLY A 184 -5.11 -21.15 4.86
C GLY A 184 -4.14 -20.37 3.98
N ASP A 185 -4.12 -20.76 2.72
CA ASP A 185 -3.24 -20.19 1.72
C ASP A 185 -4.06 -19.32 0.75
N ILE A 186 -3.45 -18.25 0.28
CA ILE A 186 -4.00 -17.33 -0.72
C ILE A 186 -3.07 -17.32 -1.92
N LEU A 187 -3.65 -17.42 -3.11
CA LEU A 187 -2.94 -17.21 -4.37
C LEU A 187 -3.77 -16.34 -5.27
N VAL A 188 -3.19 -15.22 -5.72
CA VAL A 188 -3.85 -14.26 -6.61
C VAL A 188 -2.91 -13.78 -7.70
N SER A 189 -3.49 -13.47 -8.85
CA SER A 189 -2.79 -12.87 -9.99
C SER A 189 -3.47 -11.55 -10.36
N LYS A 190 -2.67 -10.58 -10.81
CA LYS A 190 -3.17 -9.27 -11.22
C LYS A 190 -4.03 -9.41 -12.46
N CYS A 191 -5.23 -8.85 -12.44
CA CYS A 191 -6.05 -8.77 -13.63
C CYS A 191 -5.34 -7.87 -14.65
N GLY A 192 -5.22 -8.33 -15.90
CA GLY A 192 -4.76 -7.49 -17.01
C GLY A 192 -5.61 -6.23 -17.12
N LYS A 193 -5.00 -5.19 -17.68
CA LYS A 193 -5.74 -3.99 -18.09
C LYS A 193 -6.70 -4.32 -19.22
#